data_50b65085def11462d161f0ce7a00ae9b
#
_entry.id   50b65085def11462d161f0ce7a00ae9b
#
_cell.length_a   1.000
_cell.length_b   1.000
_cell.length_c   1.000
_cell.angle_alpha   90.00
_cell.angle_beta   90.00
_cell.angle_gamma   90.00
#
_symmetry.space_group_name_H-M   'P 1'
#
loop_
_entity.id
_entity.type
_entity.pdbx_description
1 polymer ?
#
loop_
_entity_poly.entity_id
_entity_poly.type
_entity_poly.pdbx_seq_one_letter_code
_entity_poly.pdbx_strand_id
1 'polypeptide(L)'
;MKKAAVIMGSDSDLPVMSKAFTVLEDYGIPFEAHVYSAHRTPEQAAEFAANARANGFGVIIAGAGMAAALAGVLAGHTTLPVIGVPLKSAVLDGVDALYSTVMMPSGIPVATVAIDGAKNAAYLAAEILALSDDSLAEKIAADREKQKENVLKKDAGLAARLQEF
;
A
#
# COMPACT_ATOMS: atom_id res chain seq x y z
N MET A 1 6.97 -6.20 -16.80
CA MET A 1 6.58 -5.91 -15.39
C MET A 1 5.07 -5.87 -15.26
N LYS A 2 4.48 -6.48 -14.24
CA LYS A 2 3.05 -6.34 -13.91
C LYS A 2 2.80 -5.00 -13.24
N LYS A 3 1.58 -4.45 -13.39
CA LYS A 3 1.18 -3.18 -12.78
C LYS A 3 0.57 -3.38 -11.39
N ALA A 4 0.59 -2.32 -10.58
CA ALA A 4 -0.11 -2.24 -9.31
C ALA A 4 -1.47 -1.56 -9.48
N ALA A 5 -2.48 -1.98 -8.72
CA ALA A 5 -3.71 -1.23 -8.56
C ALA A 5 -3.68 -0.47 -7.24
N VAL A 6 -4.17 0.78 -7.22
CA VAL A 6 -4.37 1.55 -5.99
C VAL A 6 -5.83 1.93 -5.90
N ILE A 7 -6.54 1.29 -4.98
CA ILE A 7 -7.98 1.48 -4.81
C ILE A 7 -8.24 2.21 -3.49
N MET A 8 -9.05 3.25 -3.53
CA MET A 8 -9.44 4.00 -2.33
C MET A 8 -10.95 4.07 -2.19
N GLY A 9 -11.45 4.05 -0.95
CA GLY A 9 -12.89 4.04 -0.66
C GLY A 9 -13.60 5.37 -0.92
N SER A 10 -12.82 6.46 -0.94
CA SER A 10 -13.29 7.83 -1.18
C SER A 10 -12.19 8.67 -1.80
N ASP A 11 -12.55 9.72 -2.52
CA ASP A 11 -11.62 10.74 -3.01
C ASP A 11 -10.95 11.52 -1.87
N SER A 12 -11.58 11.59 -0.70
CA SER A 12 -10.99 12.16 0.52
C SER A 12 -9.75 11.38 1.01
N ASP A 13 -9.54 10.15 0.56
CA ASP A 13 -8.40 9.31 0.90
C ASP A 13 -7.15 9.64 0.07
N LEU A 14 -7.32 10.38 -1.03
CA LEU A 14 -6.26 10.70 -1.98
C LEU A 14 -5.03 11.37 -1.36
N PRO A 15 -5.12 12.31 -0.39
CA PRO A 15 -3.94 12.92 0.21
C PRO A 15 -3.00 11.93 0.92
N VAL A 16 -3.55 10.83 1.44
CA VAL A 16 -2.75 9.74 2.04
C VAL A 16 -2.31 8.75 0.98
N MET A 17 -3.24 8.31 0.13
CA MET A 17 -2.99 7.25 -0.86
C MET A 17 -2.03 7.69 -1.97
N SER A 18 -2.00 8.97 -2.34
CA SER A 18 -1.04 9.53 -3.31
C SER A 18 0.44 9.36 -2.91
N LYS A 19 0.71 9.17 -1.61
CA LYS A 19 2.07 8.84 -1.14
C LYS A 19 2.57 7.49 -1.68
N ALA A 20 1.66 6.58 -2.03
CA ALA A 20 2.01 5.34 -2.71
C ALA A 20 2.41 5.59 -4.18
N PHE A 21 1.78 6.55 -4.86
CA PHE A 21 2.07 6.87 -6.25
C PHE A 21 3.54 7.27 -6.43
N THR A 22 4.05 8.16 -5.56
CA THR A 22 5.45 8.58 -5.59
C THR A 22 6.42 7.39 -5.52
N VAL A 23 6.16 6.43 -4.63
CA VAL A 23 7.01 5.24 -4.50
C VAL A 23 6.93 4.35 -5.74
N LEU A 24 5.73 4.14 -6.29
CA LEU A 24 5.54 3.35 -7.50
C LEU A 24 6.23 3.99 -8.70
N GLU A 25 6.15 5.32 -8.84
CA GLU A 25 6.82 6.11 -9.87
C GLU A 25 8.35 6.03 -9.74
N ASP A 26 8.89 6.20 -8.53
CA ASP A 26 10.33 6.12 -8.25
C ASP A 26 10.92 4.76 -8.66
N TYR A 27 10.16 3.68 -8.48
CA TYR A 27 10.56 2.35 -8.93
C TYR A 27 10.24 2.05 -10.39
N GLY A 28 9.48 2.92 -11.07
CA GLY A 28 9.03 2.72 -12.45
C GLY A 28 7.98 1.63 -12.58
N ILE A 29 7.18 1.40 -11.52
CA ILE A 29 6.08 0.44 -11.52
C ILE A 29 4.84 1.11 -12.13
N PRO A 30 4.31 0.61 -13.24
CA PRO A 30 3.06 1.11 -13.78
C PRO A 30 1.90 0.84 -12.82
N PHE A 31 1.00 1.81 -12.66
CA PHE A 31 -0.16 1.64 -11.78
C PHE A 31 -1.40 2.33 -12.32
N GLU A 32 -2.54 1.90 -11.82
CA GLU A 32 -3.83 2.56 -12.02
C GLU A 32 -4.47 2.83 -10.65
N ALA A 33 -5.10 4.00 -10.52
CA ALA A 33 -5.78 4.40 -9.29
C ALA A 33 -7.27 4.60 -9.53
N HIS A 34 -8.12 4.08 -8.62
CA HIS A 34 -9.57 4.19 -8.70
C HIS A 34 -10.19 4.50 -7.34
N VAL A 35 -11.35 5.11 -7.36
CA VAL A 35 -12.22 5.28 -6.19
C VAL A 35 -13.36 4.28 -6.31
N TYR A 36 -13.33 3.24 -5.47
CA TYR A 36 -14.41 2.25 -5.34
C TYR A 36 -14.76 2.07 -3.87
N SER A 37 -16.01 2.28 -3.53
CA SER A 37 -16.49 2.06 -2.18
C SER A 37 -17.07 0.64 -2.03
N ALA A 38 -16.57 -0.12 -1.05
CA ALA A 38 -17.14 -1.44 -0.75
C ALA A 38 -18.62 -1.38 -0.38
N HIS A 39 -19.09 -0.25 0.17
CA HIS A 39 -20.47 -0.07 0.61
C HIS A 39 -21.37 0.58 -0.44
N ARG A 40 -20.83 1.50 -1.28
CA ARG A 40 -21.62 2.31 -2.22
C ARG A 40 -21.50 1.85 -3.66
N THR A 41 -20.38 1.23 -4.03
CA THR A 41 -20.11 0.67 -5.37
C THR A 41 -19.54 -0.75 -5.26
N PRO A 42 -20.25 -1.68 -4.55
CA PRO A 42 -19.73 -3.02 -4.26
C PRO A 42 -19.51 -3.84 -5.54
N GLU A 43 -20.38 -3.67 -6.55
CA GLU A 43 -20.29 -4.38 -7.81
C GLU A 43 -19.02 -3.99 -8.58
N GLN A 44 -18.71 -2.69 -8.69
CA GLN A 44 -17.52 -2.19 -9.37
C GLN A 44 -16.24 -2.65 -8.67
N ALA A 45 -16.24 -2.63 -7.34
CA ALA A 45 -15.10 -3.13 -6.55
C ALA A 45 -14.87 -4.63 -6.78
N ALA A 46 -15.93 -5.43 -6.75
CA ALA A 46 -15.86 -6.87 -6.99
C ALA A 46 -15.44 -7.21 -8.41
N GLU A 47 -16.04 -6.55 -9.42
CA GLU A 47 -15.70 -6.74 -10.84
C GLU A 47 -14.25 -6.38 -11.13
N PHE A 48 -13.76 -5.25 -10.60
CA PHE A 48 -12.37 -4.85 -10.74
C PHE A 48 -11.44 -5.94 -10.18
N ALA A 49 -11.67 -6.40 -8.95
CA ALA A 49 -10.83 -7.40 -8.29
C ALA A 49 -10.84 -8.75 -9.04
N ALA A 50 -12.00 -9.19 -9.50
CA ALA A 50 -12.15 -10.44 -10.25
C ALA A 50 -11.38 -10.43 -11.58
N ASN A 51 -11.34 -9.28 -12.25
CA ASN A 51 -10.68 -9.13 -13.56
C ASN A 51 -9.23 -8.64 -13.45
N ALA A 52 -8.76 -8.22 -12.28
CA ALA A 52 -7.45 -7.57 -12.11
C ALA A 52 -6.29 -8.42 -12.66
N ARG A 53 -6.27 -9.73 -12.39
CA ARG A 53 -5.22 -10.63 -12.90
C ARG A 53 -5.19 -10.67 -14.43
N ALA A 54 -6.35 -10.80 -15.07
CA ALA A 54 -6.48 -10.83 -16.52
C ALA A 54 -6.08 -9.49 -17.16
N ASN A 55 -6.30 -8.38 -16.45
CA ASN A 55 -5.94 -7.03 -16.87
C ASN A 55 -4.47 -6.67 -16.58
N GLY A 56 -3.62 -7.65 -16.20
CA GLY A 56 -2.18 -7.46 -16.05
C GLY A 56 -1.72 -6.89 -14.71
N PHE A 57 -2.58 -6.80 -13.71
CA PHE A 57 -2.19 -6.44 -12.35
C PHE A 57 -1.46 -7.62 -11.66
N GLY A 58 -0.51 -7.28 -10.79
CA GLY A 58 0.21 -8.24 -9.95
C GLY A 58 -0.09 -8.10 -8.47
N VAL A 59 -0.60 -6.95 -8.05
CA VAL A 59 -0.89 -6.61 -6.65
C VAL A 59 -1.95 -5.52 -6.59
N ILE A 60 -2.75 -5.52 -5.53
CA ILE A 60 -3.74 -4.47 -5.24
C ILE A 60 -3.41 -3.82 -3.91
N ILE A 61 -3.29 -2.50 -3.88
CA ILE A 61 -3.21 -1.67 -2.67
C ILE A 61 -4.60 -1.08 -2.44
N ALA A 62 -5.18 -1.29 -1.27
CA ALA A 62 -6.52 -0.83 -0.94
C ALA A 62 -6.52 0.02 0.34
N GLY A 63 -6.94 1.28 0.23
CA GLY A 63 -7.06 2.21 1.35
C GLY A 63 -8.50 2.51 1.71
N ALA A 64 -8.84 2.41 3.00
CA ALA A 64 -10.15 2.79 3.52
C ALA A 64 -10.07 3.19 5.00
N GLY A 65 -10.96 4.09 5.40
CA GLY A 65 -11.14 4.53 6.78
C GLY A 65 -12.41 3.97 7.41
N MET A 66 -12.60 4.23 8.69
CA MET A 66 -13.78 3.81 9.47
C MET A 66 -14.00 2.28 9.42
N ALA A 67 -15.20 1.81 9.03
CA ALA A 67 -15.48 0.40 8.77
C ALA A 67 -14.85 -0.01 7.43
N ALA A 68 -13.54 -0.16 7.41
CA ALA A 68 -12.68 -0.29 6.25
C ALA A 68 -12.79 -1.69 5.59
N ALA A 69 -13.96 -2.01 5.04
CA ALA A 69 -14.25 -3.30 4.40
C ALA A 69 -13.55 -3.50 3.05
N LEU A 70 -13.05 -2.43 2.42
CA LEU A 70 -12.62 -2.46 1.01
C LEU A 70 -11.56 -3.51 0.71
N ALA A 71 -10.49 -3.55 1.50
CA ALA A 71 -9.40 -4.51 1.27
C ALA A 71 -9.88 -5.96 1.39
N GLY A 72 -10.70 -6.26 2.38
CA GLY A 72 -11.31 -7.58 2.58
C GLY A 72 -12.24 -7.98 1.45
N VAL A 73 -13.07 -7.04 0.97
CA VAL A 73 -13.97 -7.27 -0.19
C VAL A 73 -13.15 -7.58 -1.44
N LEU A 74 -12.14 -6.78 -1.75
CA LEU A 74 -11.26 -7.04 -2.91
C LEU A 74 -10.55 -8.38 -2.78
N ALA A 75 -10.01 -8.72 -1.60
CA ALA A 75 -9.33 -9.99 -1.36
C ALA A 75 -10.24 -11.20 -1.56
N GLY A 76 -11.54 -11.09 -1.26
CA GLY A 76 -12.54 -12.13 -1.48
C GLY A 76 -12.85 -12.38 -2.97
N HIS A 77 -12.51 -11.45 -3.87
CA HIS A 77 -12.81 -11.53 -5.29
C HIS A 77 -11.60 -11.75 -6.19
N THR A 78 -10.39 -11.86 -5.62
CA THR A 78 -9.16 -12.08 -6.38
C THR A 78 -8.24 -13.06 -5.70
N THR A 79 -7.32 -13.65 -6.47
CA THR A 79 -6.17 -14.41 -5.94
C THR A 79 -4.87 -13.62 -6.04
N LEU A 80 -4.93 -12.34 -6.38
CA LEU A 80 -3.78 -11.45 -6.29
C LEU A 80 -3.51 -11.08 -4.83
N PRO A 81 -2.26 -10.82 -4.44
CA PRO A 81 -1.97 -10.21 -3.15
C PRO A 81 -2.72 -8.88 -2.99
N VAL A 82 -3.41 -8.70 -1.85
CA VAL A 82 -4.06 -7.46 -1.47
C VAL A 82 -3.35 -6.88 -0.25
N ILE A 83 -2.95 -5.62 -0.35
CA ILE A 83 -2.30 -4.86 0.71
C ILE A 83 -3.31 -3.83 1.21
N GLY A 84 -3.67 -3.93 2.49
CA GLY A 84 -4.61 -3.03 3.14
C GLY A 84 -3.91 -1.87 3.82
N VAL A 85 -4.39 -0.65 3.56
CA VAL A 85 -3.97 0.59 4.22
C VAL A 85 -5.13 1.09 5.07
N PRO A 86 -5.11 0.85 6.38
CA PRO A 86 -6.11 1.48 7.26
C PRO A 86 -5.88 2.98 7.28
N LEU A 87 -6.94 3.76 7.07
CA LEU A 87 -6.84 5.20 7.00
C LEU A 87 -7.41 5.84 8.27
N LYS A 88 -6.71 6.85 8.76
CA LYS A 88 -7.11 7.60 9.94
C LYS A 88 -8.45 8.31 9.73
N SER A 89 -9.32 8.22 10.71
CA SER A 89 -10.57 8.97 10.80
C SER A 89 -10.58 9.91 12.01
N ALA A 90 -11.53 10.84 12.03
CA ALA A 90 -11.59 11.86 13.07
C ALA A 90 -11.98 11.33 14.46
N VAL A 91 -12.63 10.15 14.55
CA VAL A 91 -13.23 9.67 15.80
C VAL A 91 -12.31 8.69 16.53
N LEU A 92 -11.79 7.67 15.85
CA LEU A 92 -11.00 6.59 16.48
C LEU A 92 -9.55 6.54 15.96
N ASP A 93 -9.08 7.62 15.32
CA ASP A 93 -7.69 7.75 14.85
C ASP A 93 -7.19 6.60 13.94
N GLY A 94 -8.11 5.89 13.30
CA GLY A 94 -7.79 4.78 12.39
C GLY A 94 -7.72 3.40 13.05
N VAL A 95 -7.93 3.28 14.36
CA VAL A 95 -7.94 1.98 15.05
C VAL A 95 -9.12 1.11 14.59
N ASP A 96 -10.25 1.73 14.32
CA ASP A 96 -11.42 1.10 13.70
C ASP A 96 -11.09 0.54 12.31
N ALA A 97 -10.42 1.32 11.48
CA ALA A 97 -9.97 0.90 10.15
C ALA A 97 -8.91 -0.21 10.22
N LEU A 98 -7.98 -0.13 11.17
CA LEU A 98 -6.97 -1.16 11.40
C LEU A 98 -7.63 -2.51 11.72
N TYR A 99 -8.54 -2.55 12.67
CA TYR A 99 -9.23 -3.81 13.02
C TYR A 99 -10.09 -4.33 11.88
N SER A 100 -10.80 -3.46 11.16
CA SER A 100 -11.61 -3.85 9.99
C SER A 100 -10.77 -4.42 8.85
N THR A 101 -9.51 -4.02 8.72
CA THR A 101 -8.61 -4.42 7.64
C THR A 101 -7.80 -5.67 8.00
N VAL A 102 -7.28 -5.76 9.24
CA VAL A 102 -6.32 -6.80 9.64
C VAL A 102 -6.99 -8.12 10.05
N MET A 103 -8.22 -8.09 10.60
CA MET A 103 -8.91 -9.26 11.16
C MET A 103 -9.61 -10.07 10.06
N MET A 104 -8.81 -10.66 9.17
CA MET A 104 -9.32 -11.48 8.06
C MET A 104 -9.48 -12.96 8.43
N PRO A 105 -10.49 -13.64 7.85
CA PRO A 105 -10.67 -15.08 8.07
C PRO A 105 -9.57 -15.89 7.37
N SER A 106 -9.36 -17.12 7.86
CA SER A 106 -8.43 -18.06 7.22
C SER A 106 -8.80 -18.31 5.76
N GLY A 107 -7.81 -18.25 4.87
CA GLY A 107 -7.96 -18.47 3.44
C GLY A 107 -8.13 -17.19 2.61
N ILE A 108 -8.49 -16.05 3.24
CA ILE A 108 -8.62 -14.75 2.55
C ILE A 108 -7.72 -13.72 3.26
N PRO A 109 -6.40 -13.75 3.06
CA PRO A 109 -5.47 -12.85 3.74
C PRO A 109 -5.47 -11.45 3.12
N VAL A 110 -5.24 -10.44 3.97
CA VAL A 110 -4.88 -9.07 3.58
C VAL A 110 -3.57 -8.71 4.29
N ALA A 111 -2.55 -8.31 3.52
CA ALA A 111 -1.29 -7.82 4.06
C ALA A 111 -1.48 -6.38 4.57
N THR A 112 -1.76 -6.23 5.85
CA THR A 112 -2.10 -4.93 6.43
C THR A 112 -0.86 -4.18 6.87
N VAL A 113 -0.67 -2.94 6.37
CA VAL A 113 0.37 -2.02 6.79
C VAL A 113 -0.10 -1.11 7.93
N ALA A 114 0.76 -0.24 8.43
CA ALA A 114 0.41 0.72 9.48
C ALA A 114 -0.71 1.68 9.04
N ILE A 115 -1.40 2.29 10.02
CA ILE A 115 -2.37 3.36 9.77
C ILE A 115 -1.69 4.48 8.97
N ASP A 116 -2.35 4.94 7.90
CA ASP A 116 -1.83 5.91 6.92
C ASP A 116 -0.52 5.47 6.22
N GLY A 117 -0.19 4.19 6.26
CA GLY A 117 1.05 3.61 5.77
C GLY A 117 1.13 3.40 4.25
N ALA A 118 0.55 4.28 3.43
CA ALA A 118 0.48 4.12 1.98
C ALA A 118 1.86 3.97 1.31
N LYS A 119 2.90 4.64 1.81
CA LYS A 119 4.27 4.42 1.31
C LYS A 119 4.74 2.99 1.51
N ASN A 120 4.56 2.43 2.72
CA ASN A 120 4.95 1.06 3.00
C ASN A 120 4.11 0.04 2.20
N ALA A 121 2.85 0.36 1.91
CA ALA A 121 2.05 -0.46 1.00
C ALA A 121 2.66 -0.52 -0.41
N ALA A 122 3.16 0.60 -0.93
CA ALA A 122 3.82 0.65 -2.22
C ALA A 122 5.20 -0.05 -2.20
N TYR A 123 5.99 0.07 -1.13
CA TYR A 123 7.22 -0.70 -0.96
C TYR A 123 6.94 -2.21 -0.94
N LEU A 124 5.94 -2.65 -0.18
CA LEU A 124 5.54 -4.06 -0.14
C LEU A 124 5.03 -4.54 -1.52
N ALA A 125 4.27 -3.72 -2.23
CA ALA A 125 3.85 -4.01 -3.59
C ALA A 125 5.05 -4.18 -4.53
N ALA A 126 6.06 -3.31 -4.43
CA ALA A 126 7.30 -3.43 -5.19
C ALA A 126 8.05 -4.73 -4.86
N GLU A 127 8.17 -5.09 -3.58
CA GLU A 127 8.80 -6.35 -3.15
C GLU A 127 8.07 -7.58 -3.71
N ILE A 128 6.74 -7.58 -3.71
CA ILE A 128 5.93 -8.66 -4.30
C ILE A 128 6.17 -8.77 -5.81
N LEU A 129 6.19 -7.64 -6.52
CA LEU A 129 6.43 -7.64 -7.97
C LEU A 129 7.86 -8.03 -8.31
N ALA A 130 8.83 -7.70 -7.46
CA ALA A 130 10.24 -8.03 -7.62
C ALA A 130 10.52 -9.55 -7.52
N LEU A 131 9.61 -10.35 -6.96
CA LEU A 131 9.74 -11.82 -6.98
C LEU A 131 9.82 -12.41 -8.39
N SER A 132 9.40 -11.65 -9.40
CA SER A 132 9.45 -12.04 -10.81
C SER A 132 10.11 -11.00 -11.71
N ASP A 133 10.87 -10.06 -11.13
CA ASP A 133 11.54 -8.97 -11.86
C ASP A 133 12.86 -8.60 -11.17
N ASP A 134 13.95 -9.20 -11.66
CA ASP A 134 15.29 -9.03 -11.06
C ASP A 134 15.75 -7.56 -11.10
N SER A 135 15.39 -6.81 -12.14
CA SER A 135 15.78 -5.40 -12.24
C SER A 135 15.10 -4.55 -11.18
N LEU A 136 13.87 -4.88 -10.81
CA LEU A 136 13.16 -4.24 -9.71
C LEU A 136 13.76 -4.65 -8.36
N ALA A 137 14.14 -5.92 -8.20
CA ALA A 137 14.82 -6.39 -7.00
C ALA A 137 16.15 -5.66 -6.74
N GLU A 138 16.94 -5.43 -7.78
CA GLU A 138 18.18 -4.65 -7.71
C GLU A 138 17.94 -3.20 -7.29
N LYS A 139 16.91 -2.55 -7.83
CA LYS A 139 16.54 -1.17 -7.44
C LYS A 139 16.14 -1.09 -5.95
N ILE A 140 15.35 -2.05 -5.47
CA ILE A 140 14.94 -2.11 -4.05
C ILE A 140 16.16 -2.30 -3.14
N ALA A 141 17.08 -3.19 -3.52
CA ALA A 141 18.31 -3.42 -2.75
C ALA A 141 19.18 -2.14 -2.69
N ALA A 142 19.34 -1.45 -3.81
CA ALA A 142 20.10 -0.20 -3.89
C ALA A 142 19.44 0.92 -3.04
N ASP A 143 18.11 1.02 -3.05
CA ASP A 143 17.41 2.01 -2.23
C ASP A 143 17.57 1.71 -0.73
N ARG A 144 17.51 0.45 -0.31
CA ARG A 144 17.75 0.07 1.10
C ARG A 144 19.16 0.43 1.56
N GLU A 145 20.18 0.22 0.72
CA GLU A 145 21.56 0.61 1.06
C GLU A 145 21.68 2.14 1.17
N LYS A 146 21.06 2.89 0.27
CA LYS A 146 21.01 4.35 0.37
C LYS A 146 20.29 4.86 1.64
N GLN A 147 19.20 4.20 2.05
CA GLN A 147 18.50 4.55 3.29
C GLN A 147 19.42 4.31 4.51
N LYS A 148 20.14 3.19 4.55
CA LYS A 148 21.13 2.87 5.58
C LYS A 148 22.23 3.93 5.63
N GLU A 149 22.84 4.28 4.49
CA GLU A 149 23.86 5.32 4.41
C GLU A 149 23.36 6.67 4.95
N ASN A 150 22.12 7.03 4.66
CA ASN A 150 21.51 8.28 5.15
C ASN A 150 21.37 8.28 6.68
N VAL A 151 21.04 7.15 7.29
CA VAL A 151 20.98 7.03 8.75
C VAL A 151 22.37 7.15 9.36
N LEU A 152 23.39 6.46 8.81
CA LEU A 152 24.77 6.53 9.27
C LEU A 152 25.36 7.95 9.15
N LYS A 153 25.05 8.68 8.07
CA LYS A 153 25.44 10.10 7.94
C LYS A 153 24.81 10.98 9.01
N LYS A 154 23.53 10.75 9.35
CA LYS A 154 22.85 11.48 10.43
C LYS A 154 23.47 11.19 11.80
N ASP A 155 23.79 9.93 12.06
CA ASP A 155 24.46 9.51 13.29
C ASP A 155 25.84 10.17 13.43
N ALA A 156 26.66 10.10 12.38
CA ALA A 156 27.99 10.76 12.37
C ALA A 156 27.91 12.28 12.60
N GLY A 157 26.84 12.94 12.13
CA GLY A 157 26.61 14.37 12.35
C GLY A 157 26.03 14.72 13.72
N LEU A 158 25.55 13.74 14.49
CA LEU A 158 24.87 14.00 15.76
C LEU A 158 25.80 14.54 16.81
N ALA A 159 27.05 14.03 16.90
CA ALA A 159 28.04 14.47 17.88
C ALA A 159 28.35 15.98 17.80
N ALA A 160 28.45 16.52 16.58
CA ALA A 160 28.63 17.95 16.37
C ALA A 160 27.42 18.77 16.84
N ARG A 161 26.18 18.27 16.55
CA ARG A 161 24.95 18.94 16.98
C ARG A 161 24.73 18.94 18.49
N LEU A 162 25.21 17.90 19.19
CA LEU A 162 25.11 17.83 20.66
C LEU A 162 26.01 18.84 21.38
N GLN A 163 27.02 19.41 20.70
CA GLN A 163 27.87 20.47 21.27
C GLN A 163 27.17 21.84 21.26
N GLU A 164 26.04 21.97 20.60
CA GLU A 164 25.24 23.20 20.51
C GLU A 164 24.16 23.30 21.62
N PHE A 165 23.98 22.24 22.41
CA PHE A 165 23.07 22.16 23.57
C PHE A 165 23.84 22.21 24.89
#